data_1b12cc112d8c14459d941e213126d9d5
#
_entry.id   1b12cc112d8c14459d941e213126d9d5
#
_cell.length_a   1.000
_cell.length_b   1.000
_cell.length_c   1.000
_cell.angle_alpha   90.00
_cell.angle_beta   90.00
_cell.angle_gamma   90.00
#
_symmetry.space_group_name_H-M   'P 1'
#
loop_
_entity.id
_entity.type
_entity.pdbx_description
1 polymer ?
#
loop_
_entity_poly.entity_id
_entity_poly.type
_entity_poly.pdbx_seq_one_letter_code
_entity_poly.pdbx_strand_id
1 'polypeptide(L)'
;MKPKVAQMATSSIESQKNTIGRLLKATLRKGDEWYLIDTQWFKQWKKYVGFDTWDMYNVGDRSIYPGPIDISGLFSDQVTQALKEHLIDQMDYVLVPTDAWNKLVSWYGCLEGQSPIVRKVIEQGMFVKHCKVEVYLLELSLYENNNMEKVIKQHFSKADTIDTIEKKMRTLFSIPTKKETQLWSKYLSNIYEQLTNPKCTVQDAGLFHGQLIGIEVKNEDGTWPGHVLHPKSSPPPPEKRTTQKLPLNPSFSSSPPFAISNNSPGYAFNNSHPSSNRKETNITSAKVQEDKQPKEVEANL
;
A
#
# COMPACT_ATOMS: atom_id res chain seq x y z
N MET A 1 -34.94 6.99 -31.46
CA MET A 1 -33.72 6.28 -31.91
C MET A 1 -33.47 5.12 -30.95
N LYS A 2 -33.57 3.88 -31.40
CA LYS A 2 -33.26 2.70 -30.57
C LYS A 2 -31.75 2.61 -30.43
N PRO A 3 -31.18 2.40 -29.18
CA PRO A 3 -29.77 2.22 -29.03
C PRO A 3 -29.35 0.94 -29.77
N LYS A 4 -28.32 1.06 -30.60
CA LYS A 4 -27.63 -0.07 -31.24
C LYS A 4 -27.04 -0.91 -30.11
N VAL A 5 -27.66 -2.03 -29.79
CA VAL A 5 -27.05 -3.09 -28.99
C VAL A 5 -25.90 -3.59 -29.85
N ALA A 6 -24.68 -3.21 -29.48
CA ALA A 6 -23.48 -3.74 -30.07
C ALA A 6 -23.53 -5.26 -29.89
N GLN A 7 -23.49 -5.98 -31.02
CA GLN A 7 -23.44 -7.43 -31.09
C GLN A 7 -22.06 -7.84 -30.56
N MET A 8 -21.96 -8.00 -29.22
CA MET A 8 -20.80 -8.54 -28.56
C MET A 8 -20.64 -9.98 -29.06
N ALA A 9 -19.50 -10.27 -29.66
CA ALA A 9 -19.11 -11.64 -30.00
C ALA A 9 -19.12 -12.44 -28.69
N THR A 10 -20.16 -13.24 -28.49
CA THR A 10 -20.31 -14.12 -27.33
C THR A 10 -19.21 -15.16 -27.38
N SER A 11 -18.11 -14.91 -26.67
CA SER A 11 -17.14 -15.99 -26.43
C SER A 11 -17.89 -17.11 -25.69
N SER A 12 -17.65 -18.36 -26.07
CA SER A 12 -18.32 -19.48 -25.41
C SER A 12 -18.00 -19.45 -23.91
N ILE A 13 -18.94 -19.88 -23.08
CA ILE A 13 -18.78 -19.95 -21.61
C ILE A 13 -17.51 -20.69 -21.23
N GLU A 14 -17.23 -21.80 -21.93
CA GLU A 14 -15.99 -22.55 -21.72
C GLU A 14 -14.74 -21.76 -22.08
N SER A 15 -14.76 -20.96 -23.14
CA SER A 15 -13.67 -20.07 -23.52
C SER A 15 -13.43 -19.00 -22.44
N GLN A 16 -14.49 -18.46 -21.83
CA GLN A 16 -14.38 -17.50 -20.73
C GLN A 16 -13.71 -18.14 -19.52
N LYS A 17 -14.21 -19.32 -19.09
CA LYS A 17 -13.63 -20.10 -17.99
C LYS A 17 -12.13 -20.33 -18.19
N ASN A 18 -11.75 -20.87 -19.35
CA ASN A 18 -10.36 -21.22 -19.65
C ASN A 18 -9.46 -19.96 -19.72
N THR A 19 -9.95 -18.89 -20.33
CA THR A 19 -9.21 -17.65 -20.48
C THR A 19 -8.94 -17.01 -19.11
N ILE A 20 -9.96 -16.81 -18.30
CA ILE A 20 -9.79 -16.21 -16.97
C ILE A 20 -8.97 -17.15 -16.07
N GLY A 21 -9.24 -18.45 -16.08
CA GLY A 21 -8.46 -19.41 -15.27
C GLY A 21 -6.96 -19.41 -15.57
N ARG A 22 -6.57 -19.14 -16.83
CA ARG A 22 -5.17 -18.94 -17.21
C ARG A 22 -4.64 -17.59 -16.72
N LEU A 23 -5.39 -16.51 -16.90
CA LEU A 23 -4.96 -15.16 -16.54
C LEU A 23 -4.82 -14.97 -15.02
N LEU A 24 -5.67 -15.62 -14.22
CA LEU A 24 -5.58 -15.59 -12.75
C LEU A 24 -4.30 -16.24 -12.18
N LYS A 25 -3.57 -17.01 -12.99
CA LYS A 25 -2.26 -17.59 -12.60
C LYS A 25 -1.09 -16.61 -12.75
N ALA A 26 -1.36 -15.37 -13.15
CA ALA A 26 -0.33 -14.35 -13.28
C ALA A 26 0.39 -14.11 -11.95
N THR A 27 1.71 -13.98 -12.01
CA THR A 27 2.54 -13.64 -10.84
C THR A 27 2.55 -12.14 -10.62
N LEU A 28 2.54 -11.73 -9.36
CA LEU A 28 2.66 -10.33 -8.97
C LEU A 28 4.06 -9.80 -9.30
N ARG A 29 4.14 -8.67 -9.98
CA ARG A 29 5.39 -7.95 -10.24
C ARG A 29 5.25 -6.51 -9.78
N LYS A 30 6.30 -5.97 -9.14
CA LYS A 30 6.31 -4.58 -8.68
C LYS A 30 5.89 -3.61 -9.78
N GLY A 31 4.91 -2.76 -9.49
CA GLY A 31 4.39 -1.75 -10.39
C GLY A 31 3.25 -2.20 -11.30
N ASP A 32 2.96 -3.51 -11.40
CA ASP A 32 1.80 -4.01 -12.15
C ASP A 32 0.49 -3.48 -11.53
N GLU A 33 -0.51 -3.28 -12.37
CA GLU A 33 -1.85 -2.89 -11.95
C GLU A 33 -2.76 -4.10 -11.86
N TRP A 34 -3.49 -4.17 -10.74
CA TRP A 34 -4.49 -5.18 -10.46
C TRP A 34 -5.79 -4.52 -10.06
N TYR A 35 -6.90 -5.22 -10.27
CA TYR A 35 -8.24 -4.72 -10.03
C TYR A 35 -8.92 -5.48 -8.90
N LEU A 36 -9.73 -4.78 -8.10
CA LEU A 36 -10.59 -5.38 -7.11
C LEU A 36 -11.96 -5.65 -7.74
N ILE A 37 -12.45 -6.88 -7.58
CA ILE A 37 -13.82 -7.28 -7.93
C ILE A 37 -14.51 -7.73 -6.64
N ASP A 38 -15.77 -7.37 -6.48
CA ASP A 38 -16.58 -7.87 -5.37
C ASP A 38 -16.69 -9.40 -5.43
N THR A 39 -16.43 -10.05 -4.31
CA THR A 39 -16.45 -11.52 -4.22
C THR A 39 -17.83 -12.09 -4.54
N GLN A 40 -18.93 -11.40 -4.27
CA GLN A 40 -20.28 -11.89 -4.56
C GLN A 40 -20.50 -11.95 -6.07
N TRP A 41 -20.14 -10.89 -6.80
CA TRP A 41 -20.21 -10.89 -8.26
C TRP A 41 -19.31 -11.97 -8.86
N PHE A 42 -18.08 -12.09 -8.36
CA PHE A 42 -17.10 -13.05 -8.88
C PHE A 42 -17.52 -14.52 -8.62
N LYS A 43 -18.10 -14.80 -7.44
CA LYS A 43 -18.68 -16.13 -7.13
C LYS A 43 -19.85 -16.46 -8.06
N GLN A 44 -20.71 -15.48 -8.36
CA GLN A 44 -21.81 -15.68 -9.30
C GLN A 44 -21.30 -15.94 -10.72
N TRP A 45 -20.29 -15.21 -11.17
CA TRP A 45 -19.62 -15.46 -12.44
C TRP A 45 -19.01 -16.88 -12.47
N LYS A 46 -18.32 -17.30 -11.42
CA LYS A 46 -17.77 -18.67 -11.31
C LYS A 46 -18.83 -19.74 -11.47
N LYS A 47 -19.98 -19.59 -10.84
CA LYS A 47 -21.11 -20.49 -10.97
C LYS A 47 -21.63 -20.49 -12.42
N TYR A 48 -21.79 -19.33 -13.01
CA TYR A 48 -22.30 -19.20 -14.38
C TYR A 48 -21.42 -19.89 -15.41
N VAL A 49 -20.09 -19.82 -15.28
CA VAL A 49 -19.16 -20.46 -16.21
C VAL A 49 -18.76 -21.88 -15.78
N GLY A 50 -19.26 -22.38 -14.65
CA GLY A 50 -18.87 -23.69 -14.09
C GLY A 50 -17.38 -23.73 -13.77
N PHE A 51 -16.86 -22.71 -13.12
CA PHE A 51 -15.42 -22.56 -12.87
C PHE A 51 -14.90 -23.65 -11.94
N ASP A 52 -15.62 -23.90 -10.85
CA ASP A 52 -15.32 -24.94 -9.87
C ASP A 52 -16.07 -26.23 -10.21
N THR A 53 -15.56 -27.38 -9.79
CA THR A 53 -16.11 -28.71 -10.17
C THR A 53 -17.54 -28.95 -9.67
N TRP A 54 -17.92 -28.34 -8.54
CA TRP A 54 -19.28 -28.43 -7.98
C TRP A 54 -20.30 -27.50 -8.64
N ASP A 55 -19.85 -26.55 -9.47
CA ASP A 55 -20.75 -25.61 -10.16
C ASP A 55 -21.15 -26.08 -11.58
N MET A 56 -20.76 -27.30 -11.98
CA MET A 56 -20.92 -27.79 -13.34
C MET A 56 -22.37 -28.02 -13.77
N TYR A 57 -23.30 -28.15 -12.82
CA TYR A 57 -24.72 -28.48 -13.13
C TYR A 57 -25.53 -27.29 -13.69
N ASN A 58 -25.11 -26.07 -13.45
CA ASN A 58 -25.85 -24.86 -13.81
C ASN A 58 -25.11 -23.98 -14.85
N VAL A 59 -24.18 -24.56 -15.59
CA VAL A 59 -23.35 -23.82 -16.56
C VAL A 59 -24.23 -23.16 -17.61
N GLY A 60 -24.16 -21.85 -17.74
CA GLY A 60 -24.90 -21.07 -18.73
C GLY A 60 -26.37 -20.82 -18.38
N ASP A 61 -26.82 -21.22 -17.20
CA ASP A 61 -28.17 -20.91 -16.76
C ASP A 61 -28.38 -19.38 -16.65
N ARG A 62 -29.39 -18.89 -17.33
CA ARG A 62 -29.74 -17.46 -17.35
C ARG A 62 -30.13 -16.92 -15.96
N SER A 63 -30.65 -17.77 -15.07
CA SER A 63 -31.04 -17.40 -13.72
C SER A 63 -29.84 -17.00 -12.84
N ILE A 64 -28.64 -17.48 -13.18
CA ILE A 64 -27.39 -17.16 -12.47
C ILE A 64 -26.44 -16.29 -13.31
N TYR A 65 -26.91 -15.70 -14.41
CA TYR A 65 -26.12 -14.74 -15.18
C TYR A 65 -25.67 -13.57 -14.29
N PRO A 66 -24.35 -13.25 -14.21
CA PRO A 66 -23.86 -12.29 -13.24
C PRO A 66 -24.23 -10.85 -13.55
N GLY A 67 -24.59 -10.52 -14.80
CA GLY A 67 -24.80 -9.14 -15.21
C GLY A 67 -23.50 -8.32 -15.28
N PRO A 68 -23.62 -7.00 -15.37
CA PRO A 68 -22.46 -6.10 -15.32
C PRO A 68 -21.66 -6.28 -14.03
N ILE A 69 -20.35 -6.04 -14.10
CA ILE A 69 -19.49 -6.09 -12.92
C ILE A 69 -19.98 -5.03 -11.93
N ASP A 70 -20.39 -5.49 -10.76
CA ASP A 70 -20.84 -4.65 -9.64
C ASP A 70 -19.82 -4.76 -8.49
N ILE A 71 -19.28 -3.62 -8.10
CA ILE A 71 -18.32 -3.49 -7.00
C ILE A 71 -18.88 -2.64 -5.85
N SER A 72 -20.20 -2.36 -5.85
CA SER A 72 -20.86 -1.54 -4.83
C SER A 72 -20.66 -2.07 -3.41
N GLY A 73 -20.59 -3.38 -3.26
CA GLY A 73 -20.34 -4.03 -1.97
C GLY A 73 -19.00 -3.66 -1.31
N LEU A 74 -18.03 -3.13 -2.09
CA LEU A 74 -16.73 -2.72 -1.58
C LEU A 74 -16.70 -1.26 -1.05
N PHE A 75 -17.72 -0.46 -1.34
CA PHE A 75 -17.77 0.94 -0.93
C PHE A 75 -18.48 1.14 0.40
N SER A 76 -17.90 1.97 1.25
CA SER A 76 -18.55 2.48 2.46
C SER A 76 -19.56 3.59 2.12
N ASP A 77 -19.29 4.35 1.05
CA ASP A 77 -20.14 5.39 0.51
C ASP A 77 -20.17 5.30 -1.01
N GLN A 78 -21.35 5.15 -1.58
CA GLN A 78 -21.57 5.00 -3.02
C GLN A 78 -21.31 6.28 -3.81
N VAL A 79 -21.49 7.45 -3.19
CA VAL A 79 -21.31 8.75 -3.86
C VAL A 79 -19.83 9.06 -4.03
N THR A 80 -19.07 8.95 -2.97
CA THR A 80 -17.61 9.20 -2.99
C THR A 80 -16.80 8.00 -3.46
N GLN A 81 -17.43 6.81 -3.53
CA GLN A 81 -16.80 5.53 -3.81
C GLN A 81 -15.60 5.25 -2.89
N ALA A 82 -15.73 5.69 -1.62
CA ALA A 82 -14.74 5.41 -0.60
C ALA A 82 -14.77 3.92 -0.25
N LEU A 83 -13.61 3.27 -0.23
CA LEU A 83 -13.48 1.86 0.12
C LEU A 83 -13.87 1.63 1.58
N LYS A 84 -14.54 0.51 1.85
CA LYS A 84 -14.72 0.02 3.23
C LYS A 84 -13.36 -0.26 3.86
N GLU A 85 -13.25 -0.01 5.15
CA GLU A 85 -12.09 -0.42 5.93
C GLU A 85 -12.09 -1.94 6.17
N HIS A 86 -10.91 -2.50 6.38
CA HIS A 86 -10.71 -3.90 6.78
C HIS A 86 -11.28 -4.97 5.82
N LEU A 87 -11.37 -4.67 4.53
CA LEU A 87 -11.73 -5.66 3.52
C LEU A 87 -10.72 -6.82 3.50
N ILE A 88 -11.23 -8.03 3.41
CA ILE A 88 -10.45 -9.28 3.45
C ILE A 88 -10.42 -9.92 2.05
N ASP A 89 -9.20 -10.23 1.58
CA ASP A 89 -9.00 -10.92 0.30
C ASP A 89 -9.71 -12.27 0.28
N GLN A 90 -10.31 -12.62 -0.85
CA GLN A 90 -11.14 -13.80 -1.10
C GLN A 90 -12.47 -13.86 -0.32
N MET A 91 -12.67 -13.00 0.67
CA MET A 91 -13.94 -12.90 1.41
C MET A 91 -14.81 -11.76 0.91
N ASP A 92 -14.23 -10.57 0.83
CA ASP A 92 -14.94 -9.36 0.41
C ASP A 92 -14.61 -8.99 -1.05
N TYR A 93 -13.37 -9.16 -1.47
CA TYR A 93 -12.91 -8.89 -2.82
C TYR A 93 -12.02 -10.00 -3.37
N VAL A 94 -11.89 -10.02 -4.69
CA VAL A 94 -10.95 -10.86 -5.44
C VAL A 94 -10.04 -9.95 -6.24
N LEU A 95 -8.73 -10.24 -6.23
CA LEU A 95 -7.75 -9.55 -7.06
C LEU A 95 -7.63 -10.21 -8.42
N VAL A 96 -7.76 -9.40 -9.47
CA VAL A 96 -7.58 -9.86 -10.85
C VAL A 96 -6.55 -9.00 -11.58
N PRO A 97 -5.64 -9.59 -12.39
CA PRO A 97 -4.72 -8.83 -13.21
C PRO A 97 -5.45 -8.05 -14.30
N THR A 98 -4.82 -6.98 -14.80
CA THR A 98 -5.36 -6.09 -15.83
C THR A 98 -5.95 -6.84 -17.03
N ASP A 99 -5.28 -7.88 -17.53
CA ASP A 99 -5.77 -8.64 -18.68
C ASP A 99 -7.07 -9.39 -18.38
N ALA A 100 -7.20 -9.95 -17.17
CA ALA A 100 -8.43 -10.62 -16.75
C ALA A 100 -9.58 -9.61 -16.58
N TRP A 101 -9.30 -8.47 -15.94
CA TRP A 101 -10.25 -7.37 -15.81
C TRP A 101 -10.78 -6.92 -17.17
N ASN A 102 -9.89 -6.62 -18.12
CA ASN A 102 -10.27 -6.16 -19.46
C ASN A 102 -11.14 -7.18 -20.20
N LYS A 103 -10.87 -8.48 -20.03
CA LYS A 103 -11.71 -9.55 -20.60
C LYS A 103 -13.09 -9.59 -19.95
N LEU A 104 -13.16 -9.53 -18.64
CA LEU A 104 -14.44 -9.52 -17.91
C LEU A 104 -15.27 -8.29 -18.29
N VAL A 105 -14.67 -7.10 -18.33
CA VAL A 105 -15.35 -5.87 -18.78
C VAL A 105 -15.83 -5.99 -20.22
N SER A 106 -15.04 -6.58 -21.12
CA SER A 106 -15.44 -6.76 -22.51
C SER A 106 -16.66 -7.67 -22.69
N TRP A 107 -16.92 -8.61 -21.77
CA TRP A 107 -18.04 -9.53 -21.83
C TRP A 107 -19.27 -9.07 -21.05
N TYR A 108 -19.08 -8.44 -19.91
CA TYR A 108 -20.14 -8.11 -18.97
C TYR A 108 -20.40 -6.59 -18.82
N GLY A 109 -19.39 -5.76 -19.15
CA GLY A 109 -19.42 -4.34 -18.81
C GLY A 109 -19.24 -4.09 -17.32
N CYS A 110 -19.28 -2.82 -16.93
CA CYS A 110 -19.32 -2.40 -15.52
C CYS A 110 -20.67 -1.77 -15.22
N LEU A 111 -21.10 -1.85 -13.97
CA LEU A 111 -22.30 -1.14 -13.55
C LEU A 111 -22.09 0.36 -13.73
N GLU A 112 -23.12 1.02 -14.28
CA GLU A 112 -23.05 2.46 -14.58
C GLU A 112 -22.82 3.28 -13.31
N GLY A 113 -21.96 4.30 -13.41
CA GLY A 113 -21.61 5.18 -12.30
C GLY A 113 -20.50 4.65 -11.39
N GLN A 114 -20.03 3.42 -11.57
CA GLN A 114 -18.91 2.89 -10.79
C GLN A 114 -17.58 3.06 -11.51
N SER A 115 -16.57 3.54 -10.79
CA SER A 115 -15.18 3.61 -11.27
C SER A 115 -14.40 2.37 -10.85
N PRO A 116 -13.60 1.75 -11.76
CA PRO A 116 -12.77 0.59 -11.41
C PRO A 116 -11.80 0.89 -10.26
N ILE A 117 -11.68 -0.05 -9.34
CA ILE A 117 -10.71 0.07 -8.24
C ILE A 117 -9.39 -0.54 -8.70
N VAL A 118 -8.47 0.31 -9.16
CA VAL A 118 -7.12 -0.07 -9.61
C VAL A 118 -6.15 0.05 -8.46
N ARG A 119 -5.27 -0.95 -8.30
CA ARG A 119 -4.25 -0.97 -7.25
C ARG A 119 -2.93 -1.49 -7.80
N LYS A 120 -1.83 -0.90 -7.35
CA LYS A 120 -0.49 -1.30 -7.77
C LYS A 120 0.08 -2.40 -6.89
N VAL A 121 0.93 -3.22 -7.50
CA VAL A 121 1.75 -4.18 -6.78
C VAL A 121 2.95 -3.46 -6.18
N ILE A 122 3.14 -3.63 -4.88
CA ILE A 122 4.29 -3.12 -4.13
C ILE A 122 5.15 -4.26 -3.61
N GLU A 123 6.43 -3.98 -3.35
CA GLU A 123 7.30 -4.88 -2.60
C GLU A 123 7.23 -4.56 -1.12
N GLN A 124 7.09 -5.58 -0.29
CA GLN A 124 7.08 -5.47 1.16
C GLN A 124 8.01 -6.53 1.76
N GLY A 125 8.62 -6.18 2.89
CA GLY A 125 9.52 -7.04 3.64
C GLY A 125 10.88 -6.39 3.84
N MET A 126 11.46 -6.59 5.02
CA MET A 126 12.75 -6.01 5.38
C MET A 126 13.91 -6.85 4.86
N PHE A 127 13.88 -8.16 5.10
CA PHE A 127 14.95 -9.10 4.70
C PHE A 127 14.59 -9.85 3.43
N VAL A 128 13.37 -10.36 3.34
CA VAL A 128 12.86 -11.03 2.14
C VAL A 128 11.74 -10.16 1.57
N LYS A 129 11.95 -9.66 0.38
CA LYS A 129 10.93 -8.89 -0.34
C LYS A 129 9.95 -9.82 -1.03
N HIS A 130 8.67 -9.56 -0.83
CA HIS A 130 7.59 -10.22 -1.54
C HIS A 130 6.65 -9.18 -2.15
N CYS A 131 6.06 -9.54 -3.27
CA CYS A 131 5.11 -8.67 -3.95
C CYS A 131 3.70 -8.88 -3.39
N LYS A 132 2.98 -7.79 -3.17
CA LYS A 132 1.54 -7.80 -2.86
C LYS A 132 0.83 -6.64 -3.52
N VAL A 133 -0.47 -6.77 -3.76
CA VAL A 133 -1.31 -5.66 -4.21
C VAL A 133 -1.60 -4.74 -3.03
N GLU A 134 -1.38 -3.44 -3.21
CA GLU A 134 -1.65 -2.42 -2.19
C GLU A 134 -3.11 -1.99 -2.24
N VAL A 135 -3.98 -2.62 -1.46
CA VAL A 135 -5.42 -2.33 -1.46
C VAL A 135 -5.71 -0.94 -0.90
N TYR A 136 -5.06 -0.56 0.19
CA TYR A 136 -5.22 0.73 0.85
C TYR A 136 -4.06 1.66 0.52
N LEU A 137 -4.41 2.81 -0.06
CA LEU A 137 -3.44 3.82 -0.47
C LEU A 137 -2.99 4.65 0.72
N LEU A 138 -1.83 5.26 0.59
CA LEU A 138 -1.27 6.18 1.57
C LEU A 138 -1.91 7.56 1.39
N GLU A 139 -2.49 8.13 2.45
CA GLU A 139 -2.94 9.52 2.44
C GLU A 139 -1.77 10.45 2.74
N LEU A 140 -1.56 11.46 1.89
CA LEU A 140 -0.62 12.56 2.11
C LEU A 140 -1.39 13.87 2.20
N SER A 141 -0.88 14.79 3.01
CA SER A 141 -1.41 16.14 3.21
C SER A 141 -0.61 17.12 2.36
N LEU A 142 -1.21 17.66 1.30
CA LEU A 142 -0.54 18.50 0.32
C LEU A 142 -0.86 19.98 0.55
N TYR A 143 0.14 20.86 0.49
CA TYR A 143 -0.05 22.29 0.60
C TYR A 143 0.89 23.07 -0.33
N GLU A 144 0.49 24.28 -0.69
CA GLU A 144 1.34 25.23 -1.41
C GLU A 144 2.06 26.12 -0.39
N ASN A 145 3.36 26.34 -0.56
CA ASN A 145 4.17 27.09 0.41
C ASN A 145 3.63 28.50 0.69
N ASN A 146 3.01 29.13 -0.31
CA ASN A 146 2.40 30.45 -0.17
C ASN A 146 1.08 30.44 0.65
N ASN A 147 0.48 29.27 0.85
CA ASN A 147 -0.80 29.12 1.53
C ASN A 147 -0.85 27.81 2.36
N MET A 148 -0.16 27.83 3.48
CA MET A 148 -0.10 26.67 4.40
C MET A 148 -1.42 26.37 5.11
N GLU A 149 -2.41 27.26 5.05
CA GLU A 149 -3.73 27.02 5.64
C GLU A 149 -4.59 26.13 4.76
N LYS A 150 -4.33 26.11 3.45
CA LYS A 150 -5.04 25.26 2.50
C LYS A 150 -4.33 23.91 2.32
N VAL A 151 -4.64 22.97 3.20
CA VAL A 151 -4.14 21.59 3.11
C VAL A 151 -5.17 20.71 2.39
N ILE A 152 -4.74 19.97 1.37
CA ILE A 152 -5.57 19.06 0.60
C ILE A 152 -5.05 17.63 0.83
N LYS A 153 -5.93 16.74 1.30
CA LYS A 153 -5.61 15.32 1.47
C LYS A 153 -5.73 14.58 0.14
N GLN A 154 -4.73 13.79 -0.20
CA GLN A 154 -4.71 12.98 -1.41
C GLN A 154 -4.11 11.59 -1.14
N HIS A 155 -4.63 10.60 -1.86
CA HIS A 155 -4.19 9.22 -1.75
C HIS A 155 -3.20 8.87 -2.86
N PHE A 156 -2.10 8.24 -2.48
CA PHE A 156 -1.05 7.77 -3.39
C PHE A 156 -0.71 6.32 -3.09
N SER A 157 -0.33 5.58 -4.13
CA SER A 157 0.31 4.28 -3.96
C SER A 157 1.74 4.47 -3.46
N LYS A 158 2.22 3.54 -2.65
CA LYS A 158 3.64 3.45 -2.28
C LYS A 158 4.55 3.28 -3.50
N ALA A 159 4.01 2.76 -4.61
CA ALA A 159 4.71 2.65 -5.90
C ALA A 159 4.63 3.93 -6.76
N ASP A 160 3.85 4.95 -6.36
CA ASP A 160 3.85 6.23 -7.07
C ASP A 160 5.18 6.95 -6.84
N THR A 161 5.59 7.76 -7.83
CA THR A 161 6.85 8.50 -7.76
C THR A 161 6.64 9.93 -7.25
N ILE A 162 7.71 10.55 -6.81
CA ILE A 162 7.71 11.97 -6.43
C ILE A 162 7.24 12.85 -7.59
N ASP A 163 7.59 12.51 -8.84
CA ASP A 163 7.06 13.17 -10.05
C ASP A 163 5.52 13.06 -10.14
N THR A 164 4.95 11.92 -9.75
CA THR A 164 3.49 11.75 -9.71
C THR A 164 2.84 12.67 -8.68
N ILE A 165 3.46 12.80 -7.48
CA ILE A 165 3.00 13.74 -6.45
C ILE A 165 3.08 15.17 -6.98
N GLU A 166 4.20 15.56 -7.58
CA GLU A 166 4.40 16.90 -8.13
C GLU A 166 3.33 17.25 -9.18
N LYS A 167 3.10 16.37 -10.15
CA LYS A 167 2.07 16.55 -11.18
C LYS A 167 0.67 16.72 -10.59
N LYS A 168 0.35 15.93 -9.58
CA LYS A 168 -0.93 16.05 -8.87
C LYS A 168 -1.03 17.38 -8.13
N MET A 169 0.02 17.82 -7.44
CA MET A 169 0.05 19.11 -6.75
C MET A 169 -0.07 20.27 -7.73
N ARG A 170 0.63 20.22 -8.88
CA ARG A 170 0.49 21.23 -9.94
C ARG A 170 -0.95 21.37 -10.40
N THR A 171 -1.66 20.26 -10.57
CA THR A 171 -3.08 20.27 -10.93
C THR A 171 -3.96 20.84 -9.83
N LEU A 172 -3.76 20.43 -8.57
CA LEU A 172 -4.57 20.87 -7.42
C LEU A 172 -4.42 22.36 -7.11
N PHE A 173 -3.20 22.88 -7.27
CA PHE A 173 -2.86 24.27 -6.97
C PHE A 173 -2.79 25.16 -8.22
N SER A 174 -3.19 24.64 -9.38
CA SER A 174 -3.20 25.38 -10.67
C SER A 174 -1.84 25.96 -11.05
N ILE A 175 -0.75 25.23 -10.74
CA ILE A 175 0.62 25.67 -11.05
C ILE A 175 0.96 25.36 -12.50
N PRO A 176 1.32 26.36 -13.33
CA PRO A 176 1.67 26.13 -14.72
C PRO A 176 2.91 25.21 -14.87
N THR A 177 2.89 24.34 -15.89
CA THR A 177 3.98 23.40 -16.16
C THR A 177 5.32 24.08 -16.47
N LYS A 178 5.30 25.34 -16.94
CA LYS A 178 6.49 26.13 -17.25
C LYS A 178 7.20 26.69 -16.00
N LYS A 179 6.50 26.77 -14.86
CA LYS A 179 7.09 27.23 -13.60
C LYS A 179 7.97 26.15 -13.00
N GLU A 180 9.15 26.52 -12.54
CA GLU A 180 9.99 25.60 -11.77
C GLU A 180 9.41 25.41 -10.37
N THR A 181 9.44 24.18 -9.89
CA THR A 181 8.95 23.81 -8.56
C THR A 181 9.93 22.91 -7.84
N GLN A 182 9.86 22.92 -6.52
CA GLN A 182 10.51 21.94 -5.67
C GLN A 182 9.55 21.44 -4.59
N LEU A 183 9.73 20.18 -4.19
CA LEU A 183 8.90 19.55 -3.18
C LEU A 183 9.69 19.36 -1.89
N TRP A 184 8.98 19.53 -0.80
CA TRP A 184 9.50 19.39 0.55
C TRP A 184 8.63 18.48 1.38
N SER A 185 9.23 17.51 2.04
CA SER A 185 8.60 16.70 3.06
C SER A 185 8.78 17.34 4.43
N LYS A 186 7.70 17.56 5.18
CA LYS A 186 7.76 18.09 6.54
C LYS A 186 7.60 16.96 7.55
N TYR A 187 8.59 16.81 8.41
CA TYR A 187 8.57 15.90 9.56
C TYR A 187 8.06 16.57 10.84
N LEU A 188 7.83 15.76 11.86
CA LEU A 188 7.63 16.27 13.22
C LEU A 188 8.81 17.19 13.60
N SER A 189 8.58 18.25 14.36
CA SER A 189 9.62 19.20 14.80
C SER A 189 10.07 20.23 13.76
N ASN A 190 9.27 20.51 12.73
CA ASN A 190 9.61 21.50 11.69
C ASN A 190 10.92 21.20 10.95
N ILE A 191 11.27 19.93 10.82
CA ILE A 191 12.36 19.49 9.95
C ILE A 191 11.78 19.30 8.55
N TYR A 192 12.45 19.88 7.56
CA TYR A 192 12.08 19.80 6.16
C TYR A 192 13.17 19.07 5.39
N GLU A 193 12.77 18.16 4.54
CA GLU A 193 13.66 17.43 3.63
C GLU A 193 13.19 17.65 2.20
N GLN A 194 14.11 18.02 1.33
CA GLN A 194 13.81 18.23 -0.08
C GLN A 194 13.70 16.90 -0.81
N LEU A 195 12.61 16.71 -1.55
CA LEU A 195 12.39 15.54 -2.38
C LEU A 195 12.99 15.76 -3.77
N THR A 196 14.30 15.53 -3.90
CA THR A 196 15.08 15.90 -5.09
C THR A 196 15.02 14.90 -6.24
N ASN A 197 14.73 13.63 -5.95
CA ASN A 197 14.71 12.57 -6.97
C ASN A 197 13.28 12.30 -7.47
N PRO A 198 12.89 12.77 -8.67
CA PRO A 198 11.55 12.61 -9.20
C PRO A 198 11.16 11.14 -9.47
N LYS A 199 12.14 10.25 -9.66
CA LYS A 199 11.93 8.82 -9.90
C LYS A 199 11.83 8.00 -8.61
N CYS A 200 12.16 8.59 -7.46
CA CYS A 200 12.02 7.93 -6.17
C CYS A 200 10.55 7.64 -5.90
N THR A 201 10.24 6.45 -5.42
CA THR A 201 8.86 6.11 -5.07
C THR A 201 8.49 6.67 -3.70
N VAL A 202 7.19 6.78 -3.43
CA VAL A 202 6.65 7.15 -2.11
C VAL A 202 7.24 6.26 -1.02
N GLN A 203 7.37 4.95 -1.31
CA GLN A 203 7.97 3.98 -0.40
C GLN A 203 9.45 4.22 -0.18
N ASP A 204 10.22 4.43 -1.26
CA ASP A 204 11.68 4.60 -1.19
C ASP A 204 12.05 5.96 -0.58
N ALA A 205 11.19 6.97 -0.72
CA ALA A 205 11.30 8.26 -0.06
C ALA A 205 10.91 8.21 1.44
N GLY A 206 10.46 7.06 1.94
CA GLY A 206 10.08 6.89 3.34
C GLY A 206 8.84 7.68 3.77
N LEU A 207 7.99 8.08 2.83
CA LEU A 207 6.79 8.86 3.15
C LEU A 207 5.77 7.98 3.89
N PHE A 208 5.08 8.56 4.86
CA PHE A 208 4.13 7.87 5.73
C PHE A 208 2.75 8.54 5.75
N HIS A 209 1.76 7.83 6.26
CA HIS A 209 0.38 8.29 6.30
C HIS A 209 0.23 9.61 7.07
N GLY A 210 -0.47 10.56 6.47
CA GLY A 210 -0.72 11.89 7.03
C GLY A 210 0.43 12.88 6.88
N GLN A 211 1.57 12.47 6.26
CA GLN A 211 2.72 13.35 6.11
C GLN A 211 2.42 14.57 5.25
N LEU A 212 2.94 15.70 5.69
CA LEU A 212 2.80 16.99 5.00
C LEU A 212 3.85 17.11 3.88
N ILE A 213 3.38 17.38 2.66
CA ILE A 213 4.22 17.64 1.49
C ILE A 213 3.90 19.04 0.97
N GLY A 214 4.92 19.89 0.95
CA GLY A 214 4.83 21.25 0.43
C GLY A 214 5.37 21.35 -0.98
N ILE A 215 4.70 22.13 -1.85
CA ILE A 215 5.24 22.55 -3.15
C ILE A 215 5.60 24.02 -3.09
N GLU A 216 6.80 24.31 -3.52
CA GLU A 216 7.34 25.67 -3.63
C GLU A 216 7.51 26.02 -5.10
N VAL A 217 7.06 27.19 -5.50
CA VAL A 217 7.15 27.70 -6.87
C VAL A 217 8.20 28.79 -6.94
N LYS A 218 9.11 28.70 -7.88
CA LYS A 218 10.17 29.68 -8.12
C LYS A 218 9.58 31.04 -8.51
N ASN A 219 10.06 32.10 -7.90
CA ASN A 219 9.67 33.47 -8.20
C ASN A 219 10.10 33.89 -9.62
N GLU A 220 9.54 34.97 -10.15
CA GLU A 220 9.87 35.48 -11.49
C GLU A 220 11.30 36.07 -11.57
N ASP A 221 11.83 36.52 -10.43
CA ASP A 221 13.20 37.01 -10.29
C ASP A 221 14.25 35.87 -10.20
N GLY A 222 13.79 34.61 -10.25
CA GLY A 222 14.65 33.43 -10.18
C GLY A 222 14.99 33.01 -8.74
N THR A 223 14.47 33.67 -7.73
CA THR A 223 14.65 33.29 -6.32
C THR A 223 13.61 32.27 -5.87
N TRP A 224 13.92 31.52 -4.81
CA TRP A 224 12.95 30.70 -4.12
C TRP A 224 12.30 31.48 -2.98
N PRO A 225 11.01 31.30 -2.67
CA PRO A 225 10.30 32.05 -1.62
C PRO A 225 10.94 31.95 -0.24
N GLY A 226 11.67 30.91 0.06
CA GLY A 226 12.69 30.78 1.11
C GLY A 226 12.29 30.98 2.56
N HIS A 227 11.02 31.19 2.88
CA HIS A 227 10.69 31.68 4.22
C HIS A 227 10.31 30.64 5.26
N VAL A 228 9.96 29.39 4.87
CA VAL A 228 9.42 28.44 5.85
C VAL A 228 10.01 27.05 5.72
N LEU A 229 10.54 26.70 4.55
CA LEU A 229 10.93 25.34 4.23
C LEU A 229 12.45 25.06 4.28
N HIS A 230 13.28 26.10 4.28
CA HIS A 230 14.72 25.87 4.32
C HIS A 230 15.22 25.76 5.77
N PRO A 231 15.87 24.66 6.15
CA PRO A 231 16.66 24.68 7.36
C PRO A 231 17.70 25.80 7.21
N LYS A 232 17.77 26.72 8.18
CA LYS A 232 18.84 27.70 8.22
C LYS A 232 20.15 26.96 8.01
N SER A 233 20.82 27.23 6.89
CA SER A 233 22.17 26.71 6.65
C SER A 233 22.98 26.95 7.92
N SER A 234 23.54 25.89 8.49
CA SER A 234 24.49 26.00 9.58
C SER A 234 25.55 27.02 9.16
N PRO A 235 25.95 27.94 10.07
CA PRO A 235 26.98 28.92 9.75
C PRO A 235 28.23 28.16 9.24
N PRO A 236 28.96 28.74 8.26
CA PRO A 236 30.16 28.09 7.75
C PRO A 236 31.11 27.79 8.92
N PRO A 237 31.84 26.68 8.90
CA PRO A 237 32.78 26.36 9.97
C PRO A 237 33.78 27.52 10.09
N PRO A 238 34.16 27.92 11.32
CA PRO A 238 35.05 29.05 11.53
C PRO A 238 36.35 28.80 10.76
N GLU A 239 36.73 29.78 9.93
CA GLU A 239 38.00 29.78 9.22
C GLU A 239 39.11 29.50 10.23
N LYS A 240 39.92 28.49 9.95
CA LYS A 240 41.13 28.21 10.72
C LYS A 240 42.01 29.44 10.66
N ARG A 241 42.03 30.26 11.72
CA ARG A 241 43.04 31.27 11.93
C ARG A 241 44.40 30.62 11.90
N THR A 242 45.15 30.93 10.88
CA THR A 242 46.56 30.60 10.79
C THR A 242 47.29 31.21 11.96
N THR A 243 47.63 30.41 12.95
CA THR A 243 48.51 30.79 14.04
C THR A 243 49.92 30.98 13.49
N GLN A 244 50.37 32.24 13.46
CA GLN A 244 51.74 32.61 13.26
C GLN A 244 52.62 31.92 14.32
N LYS A 245 53.65 31.25 13.83
CA LYS A 245 54.75 30.69 14.65
C LYS A 245 55.45 31.79 15.43
N LEU A 246 55.49 31.73 16.74
CA LEU A 246 56.48 32.37 17.60
C LEU A 246 57.54 31.37 17.99
N PRO A 247 58.84 31.82 18.16
CA PRO A 247 59.99 30.92 18.21
C PRO A 247 60.20 30.22 19.54
N LEU A 248 60.78 29.04 19.42
CA LEU A 248 61.24 28.18 20.49
C LEU A 248 62.29 28.84 21.38
N ASN A 249 62.19 28.66 22.71
CA ASN A 249 63.32 28.60 23.59
C ASN A 249 63.20 27.43 24.57
N PRO A 250 64.32 26.76 24.89
CA PRO A 250 64.34 25.39 25.41
C PRO A 250 64.59 25.33 26.93
N SER A 251 64.45 24.10 27.41
CA SER A 251 64.98 23.51 28.65
C SER A 251 64.16 23.64 29.94
N PHE A 252 63.76 22.48 30.46
CA PHE A 252 64.33 21.77 31.64
C PHE A 252 63.55 20.51 31.94
N SER A 253 64.17 19.46 31.80
CA SER A 253 64.51 18.22 32.52
C SER A 253 63.54 17.65 33.55
N SER A 254 63.52 16.28 33.45
CA SER A 254 63.45 15.22 34.48
C SER A 254 62.06 14.81 35.05
N SER A 255 61.70 13.70 34.61
CA SER A 255 61.17 12.42 35.14
C SER A 255 61.06 12.19 36.67
N PRO A 256 60.50 11.06 37.16
CA PRO A 256 59.51 10.09 36.65
C PRO A 256 58.43 9.68 37.70
N PRO A 257 58.00 8.43 37.80
CA PRO A 257 56.59 8.03 37.57
C PRO A 257 55.92 7.56 38.87
N PHE A 258 54.61 7.49 38.90
CA PHE A 258 53.94 6.61 39.86
C PHE A 258 52.82 5.83 39.19
N ALA A 259 52.84 4.57 39.50
CA ALA A 259 52.02 3.49 39.04
C ALA A 259 50.71 3.36 39.83
N ILE A 260 49.74 2.75 39.18
CA ILE A 260 48.73 1.79 39.68
C ILE A 260 47.66 2.34 40.67
N SER A 261 46.39 2.28 40.23
CA SER A 261 45.41 1.50 40.95
C SER A 261 44.18 1.24 40.06
N ASN A 262 43.95 -0.03 39.79
CA ASN A 262 42.72 -0.63 39.33
C ASN A 262 41.59 -0.38 40.34
N ASN A 263 40.43 -0.01 39.87
CA ASN A 263 39.19 -0.45 40.48
C ASN A 263 38.04 -0.30 39.45
N SER A 264 37.70 -1.40 38.82
CA SER A 264 36.41 -1.65 38.24
C SER A 264 35.45 -2.17 39.30
N PRO A 265 34.17 -1.80 39.27
CA PRO A 265 33.12 -2.69 39.75
C PRO A 265 32.41 -3.29 38.56
N GLY A 266 32.58 -4.59 38.40
CA GLY A 266 31.79 -5.41 37.53
C GLY A 266 30.36 -5.51 38.01
N TYR A 267 29.43 -5.37 37.10
CA TYR A 267 28.06 -5.86 37.29
C TYR A 267 27.95 -7.23 36.64
N ALA A 268 27.79 -8.22 37.52
CA ALA A 268 27.53 -9.60 37.16
C ALA A 268 26.11 -9.74 36.60
N PHE A 269 25.99 -10.30 35.39
CA PHE A 269 24.78 -10.89 34.89
C PHE A 269 24.55 -12.25 35.55
N ASN A 270 23.50 -12.33 36.34
CA ASN A 270 22.99 -13.61 36.82
C ASN A 270 22.10 -14.24 35.75
N ASN A 271 22.62 -15.27 35.10
CA ASN A 271 21.86 -16.30 34.42
C ASN A 271 21.27 -17.23 35.49
N SER A 272 19.96 -17.27 35.58
CA SER A 272 19.25 -18.37 36.21
C SER A 272 18.15 -18.88 35.29
N HIS A 273 18.47 -19.98 34.63
CA HIS A 273 17.46 -20.91 34.10
C HIS A 273 16.72 -21.60 35.26
N PRO A 274 15.48 -21.93 35.11
CA PRO A 274 14.98 -23.17 35.66
C PRO A 274 14.54 -24.15 34.56
N SER A 275 15.15 -25.31 34.69
CA SER A 275 14.79 -26.53 33.95
C SER A 275 13.42 -27.06 34.32
N SER A 276 12.80 -27.64 33.29
CA SER A 276 11.99 -28.86 33.27
C SER A 276 10.95 -29.10 34.36
N ASN A 277 9.71 -29.30 33.91
CA ASN A 277 9.09 -30.59 34.14
C ASN A 277 7.92 -30.87 33.16
N ARG A 278 8.17 -31.89 32.34
CA ARG A 278 7.19 -32.66 31.61
C ARG A 278 6.17 -33.24 32.60
N LYS A 279 4.90 -33.09 32.30
CA LYS A 279 3.87 -34.07 32.64
C LYS A 279 2.98 -34.28 31.42
N GLU A 280 3.22 -35.41 30.78
CA GLU A 280 2.26 -36.07 29.92
C GLU A 280 1.04 -36.47 30.74
N THR A 281 -0.11 -36.12 30.27
CA THR A 281 -1.36 -36.80 30.64
C THR A 281 -2.09 -37.23 29.40
N ASN A 282 -1.96 -38.51 29.12
CA ASN A 282 -2.86 -39.30 28.30
C ASN A 282 -4.28 -39.17 28.81
N ILE A 283 -5.24 -38.82 27.94
CA ILE A 283 -6.63 -39.12 28.12
C ILE A 283 -7.20 -39.74 26.86
N THR A 284 -7.46 -40.97 27.03
CA THR A 284 -8.16 -42.04 26.37
C THR A 284 -9.39 -41.61 25.55
N SER A 285 -9.49 -42.23 24.40
CA SER A 285 -10.69 -42.41 23.58
C SER A 285 -11.92 -42.84 24.38
N ALA A 286 -13.03 -42.19 24.17
CA ALA A 286 -14.34 -42.76 24.49
C ALA A 286 -15.20 -42.75 23.22
N LYS A 287 -15.43 -43.98 22.73
CA LYS A 287 -16.52 -44.35 21.82
C LYS A 287 -17.83 -44.13 22.58
N VAL A 288 -18.80 -43.53 21.93
CA VAL A 288 -20.21 -43.72 22.26
C VAL A 288 -20.98 -44.04 20.99
N GLN A 289 -21.72 -45.11 21.13
CA GLN A 289 -22.49 -45.91 20.18
C GLN A 289 -23.69 -45.15 19.57
N GLU A 290 -24.02 -45.65 18.39
CA GLU A 290 -25.34 -45.58 17.76
C GLU A 290 -26.48 -45.94 18.72
N ASP A 291 -27.57 -45.23 18.56
CA ASP A 291 -28.86 -45.87 18.77
C ASP A 291 -29.96 -45.30 17.86
N LYS A 292 -30.64 -46.21 17.25
CA LYS A 292 -31.70 -46.41 16.31
C LYS A 292 -32.89 -45.44 16.36
N GLN A 293 -33.40 -45.17 15.14
CA GLN A 293 -34.79 -44.94 14.73
C GLN A 293 -35.80 -45.95 15.37
N PRO A 294 -37.12 -45.85 15.18
CA PRO A 294 -38.01 -44.96 14.42
C PRO A 294 -39.35 -44.59 15.14
N LYS A 295 -40.18 -43.73 14.55
CA LYS A 295 -41.62 -43.96 14.37
C LYS A 295 -42.32 -42.85 13.56
N GLU A 296 -42.88 -43.30 12.45
CA GLU A 296 -44.01 -42.71 11.75
C GLU A 296 -45.19 -42.44 12.68
N VAL A 297 -45.89 -41.33 12.44
CA VAL A 297 -47.36 -41.27 12.61
C VAL A 297 -47.88 -40.38 11.49
N GLU A 298 -48.73 -41.02 10.67
CA GLU A 298 -49.61 -40.44 9.68
C GLU A 298 -50.65 -39.47 10.26
N ALA A 299 -51.11 -38.63 9.39
CA ALA A 299 -52.48 -38.38 9.00
C ALA A 299 -53.15 -37.05 9.46
N ASN A 300 -53.72 -36.42 8.38
CA ASN A 300 -54.97 -35.70 8.30
C ASN A 300 -55.00 -34.21 8.73
N LEU A 301 -55.02 -33.35 7.78
CA LEU A 301 -56.17 -32.70 7.13
C LEU A 301 -55.63 -31.63 6.17
#